data_0e137d902ea966ba9c85619ce271839b
#
_entry.id   0e137d902ea966ba9c85619ce271839b
#
_cell.length_a   1.000
_cell.length_b   1.000
_cell.length_c   1.000
_cell.angle_alpha   90.00
_cell.angle_beta   90.00
_cell.angle_gamma   90.00
#
_symmetry.space_group_name_H-M   'P 1'
#
loop_
_entity.id
_entity.type
_entity.pdbx_description
1 polymer ?
#
loop_
_entity_poly.entity_id
_entity_poly.type
_entity_poly.pdbx_seq_one_letter_code
_entity_poly.pdbx_strand_id
1 'polypeptide(L)'
;RLKQDWGWSDFMASDNYDFVIFEILRHYFKTTNVQFVVDDPTEVVVNVAGQNLLLLHGNGSFTTQYEKSVNQIKGRYAGRGVQIDYIISGHIHSARVGDIASRSSSLVGANEYSEKGLNLSGRASQNIYIFHENKNIDAMKIDLQNVGEECYNIDEELESYNAKSSAKLKPKKTIFEVTI
;
A
#
# COMPACT_ATOMS: atom_id res chain seq x y z
N ARG A 1 -14.35 7.21 9.36
CA ARG A 1 -13.68 7.03 10.66
C ARG A 1 -14.53 7.67 11.75
N LEU A 2 -15.12 6.88 12.60
CA LEU A 2 -15.81 7.40 13.78
C LEU A 2 -14.76 7.94 14.74
N LYS A 3 -14.90 9.20 15.12
CA LYS A 3 -14.02 9.84 16.09
C LYS A 3 -14.39 9.31 17.47
N GLN A 4 -13.62 8.35 17.96
CA GLN A 4 -13.72 7.93 19.34
C GLN A 4 -12.82 8.79 20.23
N ASP A 5 -13.25 9.04 21.44
CA ASP A 5 -12.55 9.88 22.43
C ASP A 5 -11.16 9.33 22.83
N TRP A 6 -10.81 8.14 22.39
CA TRP A 6 -9.62 7.42 22.82
C TRP A 6 -8.55 7.21 21.73
N GLY A 7 -8.76 7.65 20.51
CA GLY A 7 -7.76 7.63 19.43
C GLY A 7 -7.27 6.25 18.94
N TRP A 8 -7.89 5.15 19.39
CA TRP A 8 -7.47 3.79 19.12
C TRP A 8 -8.40 3.03 18.15
N SER A 9 -9.27 3.72 17.45
CA SER A 9 -10.21 3.10 16.50
C SER A 9 -9.52 2.27 15.40
N ASP A 10 -8.24 2.53 15.11
CA ASP A 10 -7.48 1.79 14.11
C ASP A 10 -7.25 0.32 14.50
N PHE A 11 -7.33 0.00 15.79
CA PHE A 11 -7.15 -1.35 16.31
C PHE A 11 -8.47 -2.10 16.57
N MET A 12 -9.60 -1.43 16.37
CA MET A 12 -10.91 -2.04 16.59
C MET A 12 -11.59 -2.31 15.24
N ALA A 13 -11.43 -3.52 14.73
CA ALA A 13 -12.02 -3.93 13.45
C ALA A 13 -13.55 -3.73 13.41
N SER A 14 -14.24 -3.86 14.54
CA SER A 14 -15.70 -3.68 14.64
C SER A 14 -16.18 -2.24 14.48
N ASP A 15 -15.29 -1.26 14.58
CA ASP A 15 -15.60 0.17 14.51
C ASP A 15 -14.87 0.87 13.35
N ASN A 16 -14.48 0.09 12.35
CA ASN A 16 -13.73 0.58 11.19
C ASN A 16 -14.53 0.31 9.91
N TYR A 17 -14.82 1.38 9.15
CA TYR A 17 -15.49 1.26 7.85
C TYR A 17 -14.71 0.41 6.84
N ASP A 18 -13.40 0.37 6.93
CA ASP A 18 -12.56 -0.46 6.06
C ASP A 18 -12.88 -1.95 6.23
N PHE A 19 -13.27 -2.37 7.43
CA PHE A 19 -13.73 -3.73 7.68
C PHE A 19 -15.03 -4.04 6.91
N VAL A 20 -15.95 -3.10 6.84
CA VAL A 20 -17.20 -3.25 6.09
C VAL A 20 -16.89 -3.39 4.59
N ILE A 21 -16.01 -2.55 4.07
CA ILE A 21 -15.57 -2.62 2.67
C ILE A 21 -14.90 -3.97 2.39
N PHE A 22 -14.03 -4.41 3.29
CA PHE A 22 -13.37 -5.71 3.19
C PHE A 22 -14.38 -6.87 3.11
N GLU A 23 -15.40 -6.88 3.97
CA GLU A 23 -16.45 -7.91 3.96
C GLU A 23 -17.31 -7.86 2.70
N ILE A 24 -17.61 -6.67 2.17
CA ILE A 24 -18.31 -6.50 0.90
C ILE A 24 -17.49 -7.11 -0.24
N LEU A 25 -16.20 -6.79 -0.32
CA LEU A 25 -15.30 -7.34 -1.34
C LEU A 25 -15.18 -8.86 -1.20
N ARG A 26 -15.03 -9.38 0.03
CA ARG A 26 -14.99 -10.81 0.29
C ARG A 26 -16.26 -11.53 -0.18
N HIS A 27 -17.40 -10.90 0.04
CA HIS A 27 -18.67 -11.45 -0.44
C HIS A 27 -18.78 -11.38 -1.97
N TYR A 28 -18.38 -10.26 -2.57
CA TYR A 28 -18.42 -10.06 -4.02
C TYR A 28 -17.54 -11.08 -4.76
N PHE A 29 -16.34 -11.34 -4.27
CA PHE A 29 -15.40 -12.27 -4.87
C PHE A 29 -15.54 -13.72 -4.39
N LYS A 30 -16.59 -14.06 -3.66
CA LYS A 30 -16.82 -15.40 -3.06
C LYS A 30 -16.74 -16.56 -4.06
N THR A 31 -17.13 -16.34 -5.31
CA THR A 31 -17.14 -17.36 -6.36
C THR A 31 -15.92 -17.32 -7.27
N THR A 32 -14.93 -16.52 -6.94
CA THR A 32 -13.67 -16.39 -7.71
C THR A 32 -12.54 -17.11 -6.99
N ASN A 33 -11.36 -17.13 -7.61
CA ASN A 33 -10.12 -17.65 -7.01
C ASN A 33 -9.38 -16.64 -6.13
N VAL A 34 -9.99 -15.50 -5.82
CA VAL A 34 -9.42 -14.49 -4.92
C VAL A 34 -9.45 -15.01 -3.48
N GLN A 35 -8.31 -14.97 -2.82
CA GLN A 35 -8.17 -15.34 -1.42
C GLN A 35 -8.06 -14.08 -0.56
N PHE A 36 -8.85 -14.02 0.51
CA PHE A 36 -8.82 -12.96 1.49
C PHE A 36 -8.10 -13.44 2.74
N VAL A 37 -7.02 -12.75 3.12
CA VAL A 37 -6.27 -13.04 4.34
C VAL A 37 -6.74 -12.10 5.45
N VAL A 38 -7.14 -12.66 6.58
CA VAL A 38 -7.75 -11.93 7.72
C VAL A 38 -7.09 -12.39 9.01
N ASP A 39 -5.83 -12.07 9.22
CA ASP A 39 -5.16 -12.42 10.47
C ASP A 39 -5.08 -11.22 11.42
N ASP A 40 -4.33 -10.20 11.02
CA ASP A 40 -4.14 -8.98 11.79
C ASP A 40 -4.56 -7.78 10.94
N PRO A 41 -5.50 -6.94 11.40
CA PRO A 41 -5.95 -5.78 10.65
C PRO A 41 -4.90 -4.67 10.56
N THR A 42 -3.82 -4.74 11.34
CA THR A 42 -2.82 -3.68 11.45
C THR A 42 -1.51 -4.00 10.76
N GLU A 43 -1.17 -5.28 10.65
CA GLU A 43 0.09 -5.72 10.03
C GLU A 43 -0.05 -7.11 9.38
N VAL A 44 0.58 -7.32 8.24
CA VAL A 44 0.65 -8.61 7.55
C VAL A 44 2.01 -8.83 6.90
N VAL A 45 2.53 -10.04 6.99
CA VAL A 45 3.75 -10.44 6.28
C VAL A 45 3.36 -11.17 4.99
N VAL A 46 3.89 -10.70 3.86
CA VAL A 46 3.73 -11.37 2.56
C VAL A 46 5.09 -11.72 1.99
N ASN A 47 5.20 -12.85 1.32
CA ASN A 47 6.42 -13.25 0.62
C ASN A 47 6.28 -12.90 -0.86
N VAL A 48 7.18 -12.07 -1.38
CA VAL A 48 7.23 -11.67 -2.79
C VAL A 48 8.64 -11.91 -3.30
N ALA A 49 8.78 -12.70 -4.36
CA ALA A 49 10.07 -13.02 -4.97
C ALA A 49 11.12 -13.53 -3.94
N GLY A 50 10.68 -14.33 -2.96
CA GLY A 50 11.54 -14.86 -1.90
C GLY A 50 11.95 -13.85 -0.82
N GLN A 51 11.31 -12.68 -0.78
CA GLN A 51 11.53 -11.64 0.22
C GLN A 51 10.30 -11.50 1.12
N ASN A 52 10.50 -11.44 2.42
CA ASN A 52 9.43 -11.23 3.40
C ASN A 52 9.18 -9.74 3.59
N LEU A 53 8.05 -9.27 3.09
CA LEU A 53 7.62 -7.89 3.19
C LEU A 53 6.62 -7.76 4.34
N LEU A 54 6.85 -6.82 5.23
CA LEU A 54 5.88 -6.45 6.24
C LEU A 54 5.07 -5.24 5.76
N LEU A 55 3.78 -5.44 5.56
CA LEU A 55 2.83 -4.37 5.30
C LEU A 55 2.18 -3.98 6.62
N LEU A 56 2.20 -2.70 6.96
CA LEU A 56 1.59 -2.21 8.18
C LEU A 56 0.95 -0.83 8.00
N HIS A 57 -0.10 -0.55 8.78
CA HIS A 57 -0.73 0.75 8.72
C HIS A 57 0.23 1.88 9.14
N GLY A 58 1.05 1.62 10.16
CA GLY A 58 1.93 2.61 10.77
C GLY A 58 1.24 3.37 11.91
N ASN A 59 2.03 4.13 12.64
CA ASN A 59 1.58 5.00 13.74
C ASN A 59 2.54 6.18 13.92
N GLY A 60 2.29 7.03 14.91
CA GLY A 60 3.07 8.23 15.18
C GLY A 60 4.57 8.00 15.43
N SER A 61 5.00 6.80 15.83
CA SER A 61 6.43 6.49 16.04
C SER A 61 7.25 6.47 14.75
N PHE A 62 6.58 6.32 13.58
CA PHE A 62 7.20 6.42 12.26
C PHE A 62 7.49 7.86 11.80
N THR A 63 7.21 8.87 12.60
CA THR A 63 7.46 10.27 12.25
C THR A 63 8.86 10.73 12.60
N THR A 64 9.21 10.70 13.88
CA THR A 64 10.42 11.31 14.42
C THR A 64 11.62 10.40 14.51
N GLN A 65 11.40 9.09 14.65
CA GLN A 65 12.45 8.08 14.81
C GLN A 65 12.24 6.90 13.86
N TYR A 66 12.03 7.22 12.58
CA TYR A 66 11.65 6.25 11.57
C TYR A 66 12.54 5.00 11.55
N GLU A 67 13.85 5.18 11.40
CA GLU A 67 14.79 4.05 11.29
C GLU A 67 14.90 3.24 12.58
N LYS A 68 14.83 3.90 13.73
CA LYS A 68 14.77 3.20 15.02
C LYS A 68 13.50 2.34 15.12
N SER A 69 12.36 2.88 14.72
CA SER A 69 11.09 2.15 14.73
C SER A 69 11.13 0.95 13.77
N VAL A 70 11.67 1.13 12.57
CA VAL A 70 11.88 0.06 11.58
C VAL A 70 12.74 -1.05 12.18
N ASN A 71 13.90 -0.71 12.78
CA ASN A 71 14.79 -1.69 13.36
C ASN A 71 14.18 -2.41 14.56
N GLN A 72 13.41 -1.73 15.39
CA GLN A 72 12.68 -2.35 16.51
C GLN A 72 11.62 -3.35 16.00
N ILE A 73 10.91 -3.03 14.95
CA ILE A 73 9.92 -3.94 14.35
C ILE A 73 10.62 -5.15 13.74
N LYS A 74 11.68 -4.96 12.95
CA LYS A 74 12.47 -6.07 12.41
C LYS A 74 13.01 -6.97 13.52
N GLY A 75 13.49 -6.39 14.62
CA GLY A 75 13.94 -7.14 15.80
C GLY A 75 12.81 -7.93 16.47
N ARG A 76 11.60 -7.37 16.58
CA ARG A 76 10.43 -8.07 17.10
C ARG A 76 10.06 -9.31 16.27
N TYR A 77 10.09 -9.20 14.94
CA TYR A 77 9.83 -10.34 14.06
C TYR A 77 10.96 -11.37 14.07
N ALA A 78 12.22 -10.93 14.09
CA ALA A 78 13.36 -11.81 14.20
C ALA A 78 13.31 -12.66 15.50
N GLY A 79 12.90 -12.07 16.62
CA GLY A 79 12.64 -12.78 17.88
C GLY A 79 11.53 -13.84 17.79
N ARG A 80 10.68 -13.78 16.79
CA ARG A 80 9.65 -14.78 16.45
C ARG A 80 10.08 -15.76 15.36
N GLY A 81 11.33 -15.71 14.93
CA GLY A 81 11.86 -16.56 13.86
C GLY A 81 11.52 -16.10 12.44
N VAL A 82 11.00 -14.89 12.27
CA VAL A 82 10.64 -14.33 10.97
C VAL A 82 11.59 -13.19 10.61
N GLN A 83 12.38 -13.37 9.56
CA GLN A 83 13.21 -12.30 9.03
C GLN A 83 12.38 -11.43 8.08
N ILE A 84 12.29 -10.13 8.35
CA ILE A 84 11.66 -9.14 7.49
C ILE A 84 12.73 -8.48 6.63
N ASP A 85 12.59 -8.59 5.31
CA ASP A 85 13.50 -7.97 4.35
C ASP A 85 13.16 -6.48 4.16
N TYR A 86 11.89 -6.15 3.96
CA TYR A 86 11.45 -4.78 3.71
C TYR A 86 10.12 -4.46 4.41
N ILE A 87 9.93 -3.20 4.82
CA ILE A 87 8.70 -2.73 5.47
C ILE A 87 8.03 -1.68 4.58
N ILE A 88 6.72 -1.83 4.36
CA ILE A 88 5.89 -0.84 3.68
C ILE A 88 4.82 -0.37 4.67
N SER A 89 4.75 0.94 4.89
CA SER A 89 3.81 1.55 5.83
C SER A 89 3.00 2.67 5.20
N GLY A 90 1.92 3.06 5.85
CA GLY A 90 1.07 4.19 5.50
C GLY A 90 0.93 5.21 6.62
N HIS A 91 -0.30 5.69 6.86
CA HIS A 91 -0.77 6.54 7.97
C HIS A 91 -0.32 8.01 7.94
N ILE A 92 0.94 8.30 7.67
CA ILE A 92 1.54 9.64 7.87
C ILE A 92 1.30 10.59 6.68
N HIS A 93 0.74 10.11 5.59
CA HIS A 93 0.40 10.90 4.39
C HIS A 93 1.58 11.63 3.72
N SER A 94 2.81 11.25 4.02
CA SER A 94 4.02 11.75 3.35
C SER A 94 4.89 10.60 2.89
N ALA A 95 5.22 10.60 1.60
CA ALA A 95 6.03 9.54 1.01
C ALA A 95 7.46 9.54 1.56
N ARG A 96 7.99 8.34 1.77
CA ARG A 96 9.41 8.10 2.02
C ARG A 96 9.81 6.82 1.29
N VAL A 97 10.91 6.86 0.58
CA VAL A 97 11.56 5.67 0.01
C VAL A 97 12.92 5.53 0.67
N GLY A 98 13.20 4.37 1.22
CA GLY A 98 14.45 4.09 1.91
C GLY A 98 14.89 2.64 1.67
N ASP A 99 16.10 2.31 2.08
CA ASP A 99 16.78 1.04 1.77
C ASP A 99 16.10 -0.19 2.41
N ILE A 100 15.55 -0.03 3.59
CA ILE A 100 14.98 -1.14 4.37
C ILE A 100 13.50 -0.98 4.67
N ALA A 101 12.95 0.18 4.36
CA ALA A 101 11.53 0.48 4.57
C ALA A 101 11.09 1.69 3.78
N SER A 102 9.82 1.72 3.43
CA SER A 102 9.17 2.83 2.75
C SER A 102 7.84 3.17 3.40
N ARG A 103 7.38 4.38 3.13
CA ARG A 103 6.08 4.86 3.56
C ARG A 103 5.34 5.48 2.38
N SER A 104 4.09 5.05 2.18
CA SER A 104 3.22 5.60 1.15
C SER A 104 2.65 6.95 1.57
N SER A 105 2.35 7.79 0.59
CA SER A 105 1.67 9.07 0.79
C SER A 105 0.15 8.92 0.67
N SER A 106 -0.55 10.04 0.78
CA SER A 106 -1.95 10.16 0.42
C SER A 106 -2.10 10.21 -1.10
N LEU A 107 -3.09 9.50 -1.65
CA LEU A 107 -3.47 9.59 -3.07
C LEU A 107 -4.00 10.97 -3.45
N VAL A 108 -4.72 11.60 -2.54
CA VAL A 108 -5.35 12.92 -2.75
C VAL A 108 -4.48 14.09 -2.28
N GLY A 109 -3.31 13.81 -1.69
CA GLY A 109 -2.42 14.82 -1.14
C GLY A 109 -2.97 15.47 0.14
N ALA A 110 -2.62 16.73 0.35
CA ALA A 110 -3.11 17.52 1.46
C ALA A 110 -4.59 17.89 1.27
N ASN A 111 -5.34 17.86 2.34
CA ASN A 111 -6.72 18.31 2.40
C ASN A 111 -6.90 19.25 3.61
N GLU A 112 -8.06 19.85 3.75
CA GLU A 112 -8.34 20.82 4.82
C GLU A 112 -8.03 20.28 6.22
N TYR A 113 -8.31 19.00 6.48
CA TYR A 113 -8.01 18.37 7.75
C TYR A 113 -6.50 18.23 7.98
N SER A 114 -5.75 17.79 6.95
CA SER A 114 -4.30 17.62 7.08
C SER A 114 -3.57 18.97 7.18
N GLU A 115 -4.00 19.98 6.43
CA GLU A 115 -3.38 21.29 6.43
C GLU A 115 -3.71 22.09 7.68
N LYS A 116 -5.01 22.26 7.99
CA LYS A 116 -5.46 23.10 9.11
C LYS A 116 -5.44 22.37 10.46
N GLY A 117 -5.70 21.05 10.43
CA GLY A 117 -5.77 20.27 11.66
C GLY A 117 -4.43 19.70 12.11
N LEU A 118 -3.54 19.35 11.19
CA LEU A 118 -2.29 18.66 11.48
C LEU A 118 -1.03 19.41 11.01
N ASN A 119 -1.17 20.55 10.34
CA ASN A 119 -0.09 21.30 9.69
C ASN A 119 0.78 20.43 8.76
N LEU A 120 0.15 19.53 8.01
CA LEU A 120 0.79 18.62 7.07
C LEU A 120 0.47 19.04 5.63
N SER A 121 1.46 19.34 4.84
CA SER A 121 1.38 19.69 3.43
C SER A 121 1.98 18.58 2.56
N GLY A 122 1.35 17.41 2.57
CA GLY A 122 1.79 16.28 1.74
C GLY A 122 1.33 16.43 0.29
N ARG A 123 2.22 16.14 -0.67
CA ARG A 123 1.84 16.05 -2.10
C ARG A 123 1.17 14.71 -2.36
N ALA A 124 0.15 14.70 -3.23
CA ALA A 124 -0.45 13.46 -3.72
C ALA A 124 0.63 12.62 -4.40
N SER A 125 0.81 11.39 -3.96
CA SER A 125 1.80 10.48 -4.55
C SER A 125 1.56 9.03 -4.15
N GLN A 126 2.10 8.12 -4.96
CA GLN A 126 2.17 6.69 -4.66
C GLN A 126 3.58 6.17 -4.86
N ASN A 127 3.90 5.07 -4.20
CA ASN A 127 5.15 4.36 -4.42
C ASN A 127 4.91 3.10 -5.23
N ILE A 128 5.81 2.81 -6.15
CA ILE A 128 5.90 1.53 -6.85
C ILE A 128 7.16 0.82 -6.35
N TYR A 129 7.05 -0.50 -6.17
CA TYR A 129 8.14 -1.35 -5.75
C TYR A 129 8.28 -2.51 -6.73
N ILE A 130 9.52 -2.84 -7.08
CA ILE A 130 9.88 -4.01 -7.87
C ILE A 130 10.79 -4.88 -7.00
N PHE A 131 10.32 -6.08 -6.68
CA PHE A 131 11.07 -7.06 -5.90
C PHE A 131 11.63 -8.12 -6.82
N HIS A 132 12.93 -8.26 -6.86
CA HIS A 132 13.63 -9.20 -7.71
C HIS A 132 13.97 -10.49 -6.96
N GLU A 133 14.02 -11.62 -7.65
CA GLU A 133 14.39 -12.91 -7.08
C GLU A 133 15.80 -12.93 -6.50
N ASN A 134 16.70 -12.08 -7.01
CA ASN A 134 18.05 -11.90 -6.47
C ASN A 134 18.10 -11.04 -5.21
N LYS A 135 16.93 -10.71 -4.63
CA LYS A 135 16.73 -9.87 -3.45
C LYS A 135 17.02 -8.38 -3.63
N ASN A 136 17.21 -7.91 -4.84
CA ASN A 136 17.23 -6.48 -5.11
C ASN A 136 15.82 -5.90 -4.97
N ILE A 137 15.74 -4.64 -4.56
CA ILE A 137 14.50 -3.89 -4.40
C ILE A 137 14.67 -2.55 -5.10
N ASP A 138 13.86 -2.30 -6.11
CA ASP A 138 13.74 -0.98 -6.69
C ASP A 138 12.47 -0.33 -6.17
N ALA A 139 12.55 0.96 -5.83
CA ALA A 139 11.42 1.70 -5.33
C ALA A 139 11.38 3.09 -5.96
N MET A 140 10.20 3.50 -6.39
CA MET A 140 9.98 4.77 -7.06
C MET A 140 8.74 5.46 -6.50
N LYS A 141 8.85 6.77 -6.30
CA LYS A 141 7.72 7.62 -5.96
C LYS A 141 7.12 8.22 -7.22
N ILE A 142 5.82 8.00 -7.43
CA ILE A 142 5.03 8.64 -8.49
C ILE A 142 4.35 9.88 -7.92
N ASP A 143 4.57 11.03 -8.53
CA ASP A 143 3.88 12.28 -8.20
C ASP A 143 2.53 12.32 -8.93
N LEU A 144 1.47 12.56 -8.19
CA LEU A 144 0.09 12.57 -8.68
C LEU A 144 -0.54 13.97 -8.73
N GLN A 145 0.27 15.04 -8.59
CA GLN A 145 -0.25 16.42 -8.54
C GLN A 145 -0.90 16.85 -9.86
N ASN A 146 -0.43 16.34 -10.98
CA ASN A 146 -0.88 16.72 -12.31
C ASN A 146 -1.56 15.55 -13.05
N VAL A 147 -2.20 14.68 -12.33
CA VAL A 147 -3.08 13.68 -12.95
C VAL A 147 -4.27 14.43 -13.53
N GLY A 148 -4.42 14.38 -14.85
CA GLY A 148 -5.47 15.11 -15.57
C GLY A 148 -6.87 14.71 -15.10
N GLU A 149 -7.84 15.63 -15.29
CA GLU A 149 -9.25 15.37 -14.98
C GLU A 149 -9.90 14.38 -15.96
N GLU A 150 -9.20 13.99 -17.00
CA GLU A 150 -9.66 12.95 -17.91
C GLU A 150 -9.72 11.64 -17.16
N CYS A 151 -10.91 11.20 -16.88
CA CYS A 151 -11.17 9.91 -16.26
C CYS A 151 -10.47 8.82 -17.04
N TYR A 152 -9.63 8.06 -16.36
CA TYR A 152 -9.11 6.83 -16.87
C TYR A 152 -10.30 5.92 -17.22
N ASN A 153 -10.50 5.64 -18.48
CA ASN A 153 -11.60 4.78 -18.92
C ASN A 153 -11.24 3.33 -18.62
N ILE A 154 -11.51 2.93 -17.38
CA ILE A 154 -11.27 1.56 -16.90
C ILE A 154 -11.93 0.53 -17.81
N ASP A 155 -13.10 0.82 -18.36
CA ASP A 155 -13.85 -0.13 -19.19
C ASP A 155 -13.12 -0.39 -20.52
N GLU A 156 -12.63 0.65 -21.20
CA GLU A 156 -11.82 0.50 -22.41
C GLU A 156 -10.50 -0.22 -22.13
N GLU A 157 -9.88 0.08 -21.04
CA GLU A 157 -8.66 -0.60 -20.62
C GLU A 157 -8.92 -2.08 -20.28
N LEU A 158 -9.98 -2.38 -19.57
CA LEU A 158 -10.37 -3.76 -19.25
C LEU A 158 -10.83 -4.54 -20.51
N GLU A 159 -11.52 -3.90 -21.44
CA GLU A 159 -11.86 -4.52 -22.71
C GLU A 159 -10.60 -4.85 -23.51
N SER A 160 -9.58 -4.00 -23.47
CA SER A 160 -8.28 -4.28 -24.06
C SER A 160 -7.59 -5.51 -23.44
N TYR A 161 -7.98 -5.91 -22.22
CA TYR A 161 -7.52 -7.11 -21.52
C TYR A 161 -8.37 -8.36 -21.80
N ASN A 162 -9.46 -8.24 -22.51
CA ASN A 162 -10.27 -9.40 -22.82
C ASN A 162 -9.47 -10.41 -23.65
N ALA A 163 -9.10 -11.51 -23.02
CA ALA A 163 -8.28 -12.57 -23.62
C ALA A 163 -8.89 -13.17 -24.88
N LYS A 164 -10.21 -13.03 -25.08
CA LYS A 164 -10.91 -13.51 -26.29
C LYS A 164 -10.78 -12.56 -27.47
N SER A 165 -10.59 -11.27 -27.22
CA SER A 165 -10.34 -10.28 -28.27
C SER A 165 -8.86 -10.14 -28.63
N SER A 166 -7.98 -10.57 -27.74
CA SER A 166 -6.54 -10.32 -27.79
C SER A 166 -5.71 -11.37 -28.50
N ALA A 167 -6.31 -12.39 -29.14
CA ALA A 167 -5.54 -13.37 -29.92
C ALA A 167 -4.69 -12.73 -31.06
N LYS A 168 -4.90 -11.44 -31.36
CA LYS A 168 -4.13 -10.65 -32.33
C LYS A 168 -3.47 -9.40 -31.74
N LEU A 169 -3.84 -9.00 -30.58
CA LEU A 169 -3.14 -7.97 -29.83
C LEU A 169 -2.24 -8.71 -28.86
N LYS A 170 -0.95 -8.79 -29.17
CA LYS A 170 0.04 -8.98 -28.12
C LYS A 170 -0.40 -8.05 -27.01
N PRO A 171 -0.57 -8.54 -25.77
CA PRO A 171 -0.94 -7.66 -24.69
C PRO A 171 0.00 -6.47 -24.80
N LYS A 172 -0.54 -5.27 -24.96
CA LYS A 172 0.19 -4.01 -24.78
C LYS A 172 0.73 -3.90 -23.36
N LYS A 173 0.88 -5.07 -22.75
CA LYS A 173 1.05 -5.22 -21.34
C LYS A 173 2.03 -6.27 -21.02
N THR A 174 3.05 -5.99 -21.54
CA THR A 174 4.17 -5.92 -20.66
C THR A 174 3.91 -4.66 -19.85
N ILE A 175 3.20 -4.85 -18.80
CA ILE A 175 2.71 -3.78 -17.92
C ILE A 175 3.87 -2.93 -17.42
N PHE A 176 5.09 -3.34 -17.61
CA PHE A 176 6.28 -2.65 -17.11
C PHE A 176 7.51 -2.93 -17.99
N GLU A 177 7.38 -2.87 -19.29
CA GLU A 177 8.54 -2.64 -20.13
C GLU A 177 8.81 -1.15 -20.15
N VAL A 178 9.52 -0.67 -19.16
CA VAL A 178 10.18 0.62 -19.26
C VAL A 178 11.40 0.42 -20.13
N THR A 179 11.23 0.63 -21.44
CA THR A 179 12.37 0.88 -22.30
C THR A 179 12.85 2.29 -22.02
N ILE A 180 13.96 2.42 -21.31
CA ILE A 180 14.71 3.66 -21.18
C ILE A 180 15.47 3.92 -22.46
#